data_31e3c1f271a4a7fcd31c4379826830d8
#
_entry.id   31e3c1f271a4a7fcd31c4379826830d8
#
_cell.length_a   1.000
_cell.length_b   1.000
_cell.length_c   1.000
_cell.angle_alpha   90.00
_cell.angle_beta   90.00
_cell.angle_gamma   90.00
#
_symmetry.space_group_name_H-M   'P 1'
#
loop_
_entity.id
_entity.type
_entity.pdbx_description
1 polymer ?
#
loop_
_entity_poly.entity_id
_entity_poly.type
_entity_poly.pdbx_seq_one_letter_code
_entity_poly.pdbx_strand_id
1 'polypeptide(L)'
;VDNGGSYTIQGGGVFTAGPVQGNVQAEIQADAGFNIDPSSLNIGGDVSISKEVLGNQIDLSGSVVNGSLSSIMGTIQGPNQSYLINASVVDNGDTYTITGSGAFEAGPVQGSINAQIETDAAFNIDPSTLVIGGSASVSTEISGILIDLSGVVEEGSLKSLSGTIQGPNGTFLINASVLDNGDTYTITGGGAFAAGPVQGSLTAEILADKSFGIDPSSLNISGDARVNTELMGIKIDMTGVVENGSLASLTGVIVGPNDFFTINA
;
A
#
# COMPACT_ATOMS: atom_id res chain seq x y z
N VAL A 1 15.20 -2.10 -52.35
CA VAL A 1 14.10 -1.69 -53.25
C VAL A 1 14.68 -0.64 -54.22
N ASP A 2 14.40 -0.80 -55.52
CA ASP A 2 14.78 0.22 -56.55
C ASP A 2 13.68 1.31 -56.59
N ASN A 3 14.07 2.53 -56.40
CA ASN A 3 13.19 3.72 -56.35
C ASN A 3 13.34 4.62 -57.59
N GLY A 4 13.92 4.08 -58.70
CA GLY A 4 14.07 4.83 -59.98
C GLY A 4 15.20 5.85 -60.02
N GLY A 5 16.27 5.66 -59.31
CA GLY A 5 17.44 6.52 -59.23
C GLY A 5 18.12 6.50 -57.88
N SER A 6 17.56 5.78 -56.96
CA SER A 6 18.12 5.44 -55.64
C SER A 6 17.68 4.04 -55.21
N TYR A 7 18.41 3.49 -54.29
CA TYR A 7 18.08 2.17 -53.72
C TYR A 7 17.84 2.31 -52.21
N THR A 8 16.81 1.64 -51.73
CA THR A 8 16.61 1.41 -50.29
C THR A 8 17.08 0.01 -49.93
N ILE A 9 18.06 -0.07 -49.07
CA ILE A 9 18.60 -1.33 -48.53
C ILE A 9 17.95 -1.52 -47.18
N GLN A 10 17.23 -2.65 -47.00
CA GLN A 10 16.54 -2.99 -45.76
C GLN A 10 17.06 -4.32 -45.25
N GLY A 11 17.18 -4.43 -43.94
CA GLY A 11 17.54 -5.66 -43.28
C GLY A 11 16.88 -5.72 -41.91
N GLY A 12 16.69 -6.92 -41.38
CA GLY A 12 16.14 -7.10 -40.04
C GLY A 12 16.67 -8.38 -39.43
N GLY A 13 16.66 -8.43 -38.13
CA GLY A 13 17.10 -9.55 -37.34
C GLY A 13 16.52 -9.54 -35.93
N VAL A 14 16.69 -10.65 -35.27
CA VAL A 14 16.39 -10.79 -33.83
C VAL A 14 17.66 -10.70 -33.03
N PHE A 15 17.57 -10.20 -31.82
CA PHE A 15 18.71 -10.17 -30.89
C PHE A 15 18.28 -10.63 -29.50
N THR A 16 19.29 -11.10 -28.73
CA THR A 16 19.15 -11.41 -27.32
C THR A 16 20.39 -10.90 -26.61
N ALA A 17 20.21 -10.05 -25.60
CA ALA A 17 21.30 -9.50 -24.80
C ALA A 17 20.89 -9.52 -23.32
N GLY A 18 21.37 -10.52 -22.58
CA GLY A 18 20.93 -10.73 -21.20
C GLY A 18 19.43 -11.00 -21.11
N PRO A 19 18.68 -10.25 -20.31
CA PRO A 19 17.22 -10.37 -20.20
C PRO A 19 16.46 -9.69 -21.34
N VAL A 20 17.15 -8.93 -22.19
CA VAL A 20 16.56 -8.18 -23.30
C VAL A 20 16.47 -9.03 -24.55
N GLN A 21 15.29 -9.10 -25.12
CA GLN A 21 15.04 -9.76 -26.40
C GLN A 21 14.32 -8.78 -27.33
N GLY A 22 14.51 -8.92 -28.62
CA GLY A 22 13.81 -8.06 -29.56
C GLY A 22 14.13 -8.34 -31.01
N ASN A 23 13.51 -7.54 -31.86
CA ASN A 23 13.84 -7.46 -33.27
C ASN A 23 14.39 -6.08 -33.61
N VAL A 24 15.25 -6.05 -34.62
CA VAL A 24 15.82 -4.81 -35.15
C VAL A 24 15.59 -4.80 -36.64
N GLN A 25 15.18 -3.68 -37.16
CA GLN A 25 15.11 -3.39 -38.58
C GLN A 25 16.00 -2.19 -38.89
N ALA A 26 16.75 -2.30 -39.96
CA ALA A 26 17.61 -1.23 -40.45
C ALA A 26 17.23 -0.93 -41.88
N GLU A 27 17.22 0.38 -42.22
CA GLU A 27 17.02 0.90 -43.55
C GLU A 27 18.10 1.95 -43.82
N ILE A 28 18.70 1.89 -45.04
CA ILE A 28 19.64 2.88 -45.47
C ILE A 28 19.47 3.13 -46.97
N GLN A 29 19.70 4.34 -47.41
CA GLN A 29 19.58 4.71 -48.79
C GLN A 29 20.95 4.75 -49.49
N ALA A 30 20.91 4.40 -50.78
CA ALA A 30 22.06 4.52 -51.67
C ALA A 30 21.62 5.18 -52.99
N ASP A 31 22.52 5.90 -53.65
CA ASP A 31 22.27 6.44 -54.97
C ASP A 31 22.33 5.38 -56.07
N ALA A 32 22.11 5.77 -57.32
CA ALA A 32 22.14 4.87 -58.50
C ALA A 32 23.52 4.21 -58.70
N GLY A 33 24.60 4.76 -58.14
CA GLY A 33 25.96 4.22 -58.15
C GLY A 33 26.26 3.33 -56.93
N PHE A 34 25.24 3.03 -56.10
CA PHE A 34 25.38 2.32 -54.84
C PHE A 34 26.26 3.04 -53.80
N ASN A 35 26.41 4.34 -53.92
CA ASN A 35 27.02 5.12 -52.84
C ASN A 35 26.01 5.22 -51.70
N ILE A 36 26.37 4.69 -50.53
CA ILE A 36 25.53 4.69 -49.37
C ILE A 36 25.51 6.11 -48.74
N ASP A 37 24.32 6.59 -48.43
CA ASP A 37 24.13 7.78 -47.60
C ASP A 37 24.02 7.40 -46.11
N PRO A 38 25.09 7.58 -45.29
CA PRO A 38 25.07 7.25 -43.89
C PRO A 38 24.05 8.05 -43.08
N SER A 39 23.66 9.24 -43.55
CA SER A 39 22.69 10.09 -42.87
C SER A 39 21.23 9.58 -42.98
N SER A 40 21.02 8.69 -43.96
CA SER A 40 19.72 8.03 -44.17
C SER A 40 19.53 6.78 -43.32
N LEU A 41 20.53 6.38 -42.53
CA LEU A 41 20.44 5.18 -41.70
C LEU A 41 19.34 5.34 -40.64
N ASN A 42 18.32 4.52 -40.72
CA ASN A 42 17.26 4.43 -39.75
C ASN A 42 17.30 3.02 -39.13
N ILE A 43 17.40 2.94 -37.81
CA ILE A 43 17.38 1.69 -37.07
C ILE A 43 16.19 1.75 -36.13
N GLY A 44 15.25 0.84 -36.32
CA GLY A 44 14.06 0.70 -35.50
C GLY A 44 13.85 -0.75 -35.06
N GLY A 45 12.88 -0.98 -34.18
CA GLY A 45 12.53 -2.31 -33.73
C GLY A 45 11.75 -2.31 -32.42
N ASP A 46 11.52 -3.50 -31.93
CA ASP A 46 10.83 -3.73 -30.65
C ASP A 46 11.75 -4.46 -29.69
N VAL A 47 11.60 -4.16 -28.41
CA VAL A 47 12.31 -4.83 -27.32
C VAL A 47 11.33 -5.33 -26.28
N SER A 48 11.68 -6.42 -25.65
CA SER A 48 10.99 -6.97 -24.49
C SER A 48 11.99 -7.43 -23.43
N ILE A 49 11.61 -7.24 -22.18
CA ILE A 49 12.38 -7.68 -21.02
C ILE A 49 11.42 -8.45 -20.13
N SER A 50 11.79 -9.69 -19.80
CA SER A 50 11.03 -10.50 -18.86
C SER A 50 12.00 -11.10 -17.85
N LYS A 51 11.83 -10.77 -16.58
CA LYS A 51 12.75 -11.17 -15.52
C LYS A 51 12.03 -11.27 -14.19
N GLU A 52 12.34 -12.35 -13.46
CA GLU A 52 11.94 -12.48 -12.05
C GLU A 52 13.06 -11.97 -11.13
N VAL A 53 12.69 -11.13 -10.16
CA VAL A 53 13.60 -10.55 -9.15
C VAL A 53 12.94 -10.62 -7.77
N LEU A 54 13.52 -11.38 -6.86
CA LEU A 54 13.01 -11.56 -5.49
C LEU A 54 11.50 -11.90 -5.45
N GLY A 55 11.05 -12.77 -6.37
CA GLY A 55 9.66 -13.18 -6.50
C GLY A 55 8.76 -12.18 -7.23
N ASN A 56 9.31 -11.05 -7.70
CA ASN A 56 8.57 -10.08 -8.50
C ASN A 56 8.83 -10.34 -9.98
N GLN A 57 7.76 -10.50 -10.76
CA GLN A 57 7.85 -10.63 -12.21
C GLN A 57 7.88 -9.24 -12.86
N ILE A 58 8.92 -8.93 -13.59
CA ILE A 58 9.10 -7.68 -14.34
C ILE A 58 8.95 -8.00 -15.83
N ASP A 59 7.93 -7.45 -16.46
CA ASP A 59 7.65 -7.59 -17.89
C ASP A 59 7.53 -6.21 -18.52
N LEU A 60 8.52 -5.87 -19.35
CA LEU A 60 8.59 -4.57 -20.02
C LEU A 60 8.64 -4.77 -21.54
N SER A 61 8.11 -3.81 -22.27
CA SER A 61 8.19 -3.74 -23.71
C SER A 61 8.43 -2.31 -24.17
N GLY A 62 9.10 -2.15 -25.29
CA GLY A 62 9.46 -0.85 -25.80
C GLY A 62 9.86 -0.89 -27.26
N SER A 63 10.38 0.23 -27.76
CA SER A 63 10.83 0.36 -29.13
C SER A 63 12.26 0.88 -29.21
N VAL A 64 12.92 0.55 -30.29
CA VAL A 64 14.20 1.16 -30.70
C VAL A 64 13.89 2.18 -31.79
N VAL A 65 14.40 3.38 -31.64
CA VAL A 65 14.26 4.45 -32.61
C VAL A 65 15.66 5.09 -32.85
N ASN A 66 16.08 5.11 -34.10
CA ASN A 66 17.42 5.57 -34.45
C ASN A 66 18.57 4.90 -33.69
N GLY A 67 18.39 3.63 -33.37
CA GLY A 67 19.42 2.86 -32.66
C GLY A 67 19.42 3.05 -31.13
N SER A 68 18.53 3.88 -30.59
CA SER A 68 18.41 4.14 -29.17
C SER A 68 17.08 3.57 -28.65
N LEU A 69 17.09 3.08 -27.41
CA LEU A 69 15.87 2.67 -26.73
C LEU A 69 14.95 3.89 -26.52
N SER A 70 13.70 3.72 -26.91
CA SER A 70 12.66 4.74 -26.77
C SER A 70 11.46 4.10 -26.06
N SER A 71 10.90 4.80 -25.10
CA SER A 71 9.69 4.40 -24.35
C SER A 71 9.62 2.92 -23.99
N ILE A 72 10.22 2.54 -22.87
CA ILE A 72 10.04 1.21 -22.29
C ILE A 72 9.01 1.32 -21.18
N MET A 73 7.96 0.52 -21.28
CA MET A 73 6.86 0.45 -20.32
C MET A 73 6.43 -0.99 -20.10
N GLY A 74 5.79 -1.26 -19.00
CA GLY A 74 5.24 -2.59 -18.70
C GLY A 74 4.72 -2.69 -17.29
N THR A 75 4.95 -3.84 -16.68
CA THR A 75 4.43 -4.14 -15.35
C THR A 75 5.47 -4.78 -14.44
N ILE A 76 5.32 -4.54 -13.15
CA ILE A 76 5.96 -5.30 -12.08
C ILE A 76 4.81 -5.96 -11.30
N GLN A 77 4.82 -7.28 -11.26
CA GLN A 77 3.83 -8.08 -10.55
C GLN A 77 4.46 -8.70 -9.31
N GLY A 78 3.84 -8.51 -8.18
CA GLY A 78 4.29 -9.07 -6.90
C GLY A 78 4.11 -10.58 -6.80
N PRO A 79 4.74 -11.21 -5.79
CA PRO A 79 4.59 -12.63 -5.51
C PRO A 79 3.11 -13.04 -5.39
N ASN A 80 2.74 -14.17 -6.01
CA ASN A 80 1.35 -14.66 -6.04
C ASN A 80 0.32 -13.61 -6.51
N GLN A 81 0.72 -12.67 -7.36
CA GLN A 81 -0.13 -11.59 -7.87
C GLN A 81 -0.66 -10.66 -6.79
N SER A 82 0.07 -10.52 -5.69
CA SER A 82 -0.32 -9.67 -4.55
C SER A 82 -0.48 -8.19 -4.91
N TYR A 83 0.17 -7.74 -5.98
CA TYR A 83 0.03 -6.40 -6.53
C TYR A 83 0.45 -6.36 -8.01
N LEU A 84 0.00 -5.33 -8.70
CA LEU A 84 0.40 -5.02 -10.07
C LEU A 84 0.76 -3.53 -10.16
N ILE A 85 1.98 -3.27 -10.62
CA ILE A 85 2.53 -1.92 -10.78
C ILE A 85 2.72 -1.66 -12.27
N ASN A 86 2.23 -0.54 -12.77
CA ASN A 86 2.59 -0.05 -14.10
C ASN A 86 3.97 0.60 -14.02
N ALA A 87 4.89 0.11 -14.82
CA ALA A 87 6.29 0.49 -14.79
C ALA A 87 6.73 1.21 -16.07
N SER A 88 7.67 2.11 -15.92
CA SER A 88 8.38 2.80 -16.99
C SER A 88 9.88 2.79 -16.71
N VAL A 89 10.66 2.96 -17.75
CA VAL A 89 12.13 3.00 -17.67
C VAL A 89 12.64 4.38 -17.98
N VAL A 90 13.55 4.86 -17.14
CA VAL A 90 14.27 6.10 -17.32
C VAL A 90 15.72 5.77 -17.68
N ASP A 91 16.21 6.32 -18.77
CA ASP A 91 17.60 6.23 -19.20
C ASP A 91 18.44 7.28 -18.46
N ASN A 92 19.45 6.85 -17.73
CA ASN A 92 20.38 7.71 -16.99
C ASN A 92 21.75 7.80 -17.69
N GLY A 93 21.88 7.29 -18.91
CA GLY A 93 23.10 7.23 -19.70
C GLY A 93 23.83 5.89 -19.55
N ASP A 94 24.43 5.61 -18.41
CA ASP A 94 25.17 4.37 -18.14
C ASP A 94 24.31 3.32 -17.39
N THR A 95 23.14 3.69 -16.92
CA THR A 95 22.21 2.84 -16.17
C THR A 95 20.78 3.14 -16.58
N TYR A 96 19.87 2.24 -16.25
CA TYR A 96 18.43 2.49 -16.33
C TYR A 96 17.80 2.36 -14.97
N THR A 97 16.80 3.19 -14.72
CA THR A 97 15.94 3.07 -13.55
C THR A 97 14.54 2.65 -13.99
N ILE A 98 14.09 1.50 -13.52
CA ILE A 98 12.72 1.03 -13.70
C ILE A 98 11.92 1.57 -12.53
N THR A 99 10.93 2.41 -12.80
CA THR A 99 10.04 2.98 -11.78
C THR A 99 8.61 2.67 -12.09
N GLY A 100 7.80 2.51 -11.08
CA GLY A 100 6.39 2.26 -11.30
C GLY A 100 5.53 2.58 -10.09
N SER A 101 4.24 2.70 -10.34
CA SER A 101 3.23 2.85 -9.31
C SER A 101 1.98 2.08 -9.68
N GLY A 102 1.25 1.63 -8.66
CA GLY A 102 0.03 0.89 -8.82
C GLY A 102 -0.84 0.96 -7.57
N ALA A 103 -1.99 0.34 -7.65
CA ALA A 103 -2.84 0.09 -6.49
C ALA A 103 -2.83 -1.41 -6.18
N PHE A 104 -3.07 -1.74 -4.94
CA PHE A 104 -3.31 -3.11 -4.52
C PHE A 104 -4.58 -3.20 -3.68
N GLU A 105 -5.18 -4.37 -3.69
CA GLU A 105 -6.33 -4.71 -2.86
C GLU A 105 -6.15 -6.15 -2.35
N ALA A 106 -6.20 -6.31 -1.03
CA ALA A 106 -6.05 -7.60 -0.37
C ALA A 106 -7.04 -7.69 0.79
N GLY A 107 -8.20 -8.31 0.54
CA GLY A 107 -9.29 -8.32 1.51
C GLY A 107 -9.78 -6.90 1.81
N PRO A 108 -9.85 -6.48 3.08
CA PRO A 108 -10.26 -5.13 3.46
C PRO A 108 -9.15 -4.09 3.29
N VAL A 109 -7.92 -4.50 2.93
CA VAL A 109 -6.77 -3.61 2.77
C VAL A 109 -6.71 -3.11 1.34
N GLN A 110 -6.64 -1.81 1.19
CA GLN A 110 -6.43 -1.13 -0.09
C GLN A 110 -5.24 -0.19 0.04
N GLY A 111 -4.56 0.09 -1.06
CA GLY A 111 -3.45 1.02 -1.01
C GLY A 111 -2.84 1.34 -2.34
N SER A 112 -1.84 2.19 -2.28
CA SER A 112 -0.92 2.47 -3.37
C SER A 112 0.42 1.79 -3.10
N ILE A 113 1.05 1.35 -4.17
CA ILE A 113 2.37 0.77 -4.12
C ILE A 113 3.22 1.42 -5.22
N ASN A 114 4.47 1.67 -4.91
CA ASN A 114 5.48 2.13 -5.84
C ASN A 114 6.69 1.23 -5.76
N ALA A 115 7.36 1.06 -6.88
CA ALA A 115 8.60 0.32 -6.96
C ALA A 115 9.64 1.08 -7.76
N GLN A 116 10.91 0.89 -7.38
CA GLN A 116 12.07 1.37 -8.11
C GLN A 116 13.13 0.29 -8.07
N ILE A 117 13.80 0.07 -9.20
CA ILE A 117 14.94 -0.83 -9.29
C ILE A 117 15.91 -0.32 -10.34
N GLU A 118 17.21 -0.51 -10.12
CA GLU A 118 18.26 -0.08 -11.04
C GLU A 118 18.82 -1.26 -11.85
N THR A 119 19.27 -0.95 -13.06
CA THR A 119 19.93 -1.88 -13.95
C THR A 119 21.18 -1.22 -14.55
N ASP A 120 22.11 -2.02 -15.01
CA ASP A 120 23.20 -1.52 -15.86
C ASP A 120 22.73 -1.24 -17.30
N ALA A 121 23.63 -0.77 -18.15
CA ALA A 121 23.35 -0.48 -19.57
C ALA A 121 22.97 -1.72 -20.39
N ALA A 122 23.24 -2.92 -19.90
CA ALA A 122 22.85 -4.19 -20.52
C ALA A 122 21.53 -4.76 -19.92
N PHE A 123 20.82 -3.96 -19.12
CA PHE A 123 19.61 -4.37 -18.38
C PHE A 123 19.83 -5.55 -17.42
N ASN A 124 21.05 -5.73 -16.92
CA ASN A 124 21.24 -6.61 -15.78
C ASN A 124 20.68 -5.92 -14.55
N ILE A 125 19.60 -6.47 -14.02
CA ILE A 125 18.90 -5.94 -12.84
C ILE A 125 19.74 -6.22 -11.60
N ASP A 126 19.99 -5.18 -10.80
CA ASP A 126 20.58 -5.30 -9.47
C ASP A 126 19.47 -5.47 -8.42
N PRO A 127 19.26 -6.70 -7.87
CA PRO A 127 18.22 -6.96 -6.89
C PRO A 127 18.38 -6.16 -5.60
N SER A 128 19.60 -5.73 -5.27
CA SER A 128 19.87 -4.96 -4.06
C SER A 128 19.33 -3.53 -4.11
N THR A 129 19.02 -3.03 -5.31
CA THR A 129 18.45 -1.70 -5.51
C THR A 129 16.92 -1.68 -5.52
N LEU A 130 16.28 -2.85 -5.39
CA LEU A 130 14.82 -2.92 -5.37
C LEU A 130 14.26 -2.24 -4.13
N VAL A 131 13.56 -1.16 -4.34
CA VAL A 131 12.79 -0.44 -3.31
C VAL A 131 11.30 -0.60 -3.63
N ILE A 132 10.55 -1.12 -2.70
CA ILE A 132 9.09 -1.20 -2.77
C ILE A 132 8.51 -0.45 -1.58
N GLY A 133 7.73 0.57 -1.87
CA GLY A 133 7.08 1.39 -0.85
C GLY A 133 5.64 1.70 -1.20
N GLY A 134 4.94 2.39 -0.31
CA GLY A 134 3.57 2.77 -0.58
C GLY A 134 2.78 3.12 0.66
N SER A 135 1.46 3.19 0.48
CA SER A 135 0.49 3.41 1.55
C SER A 135 -0.52 2.28 1.59
N ALA A 136 -1.00 1.97 2.76
CA ALA A 136 -2.09 1.03 2.98
C ALA A 136 -3.19 1.68 3.81
N SER A 137 -4.43 1.31 3.56
CA SER A 137 -5.57 1.69 4.38
C SER A 137 -6.50 0.50 4.57
N VAL A 138 -7.13 0.45 5.74
CA VAL A 138 -8.15 -0.53 6.09
C VAL A 138 -9.35 0.26 6.57
N SER A 139 -10.50 0.07 5.93
CA SER A 139 -11.76 0.61 6.41
C SER A 139 -12.80 -0.50 6.42
N THR A 140 -13.25 -0.87 7.61
CA THR A 140 -14.23 -1.96 7.78
C THR A 140 -15.13 -1.70 8.96
N GLU A 141 -16.32 -2.30 8.94
CA GLU A 141 -17.30 -2.19 10.00
C GLU A 141 -17.63 -3.58 10.55
N ILE A 142 -17.58 -3.71 11.88
CA ILE A 142 -17.89 -4.95 12.59
C ILE A 142 -18.87 -4.64 13.70
N SER A 143 -20.08 -5.18 13.63
CA SER A 143 -21.11 -4.99 14.65
C SER A 143 -21.40 -3.51 14.97
N GLY A 144 -21.34 -2.62 13.96
CA GLY A 144 -21.51 -1.19 14.12
C GLY A 144 -20.27 -0.43 14.62
N ILE A 145 -19.15 -1.13 14.80
CA ILE A 145 -17.85 -0.52 15.14
C ILE A 145 -17.08 -0.32 13.85
N LEU A 146 -16.77 0.92 13.52
CA LEU A 146 -15.95 1.29 12.38
C LEU A 146 -14.48 1.24 12.76
N ILE A 147 -13.69 0.53 11.99
CA ILE A 147 -12.22 0.45 12.09
C ILE A 147 -11.66 1.12 10.84
N ASP A 148 -10.91 2.20 11.03
CA ASP A 148 -10.33 2.99 9.96
C ASP A 148 -8.87 3.25 10.24
N LEU A 149 -7.99 2.57 9.50
CA LEU A 149 -6.55 2.55 9.71
C LEU A 149 -5.83 2.96 8.43
N SER A 150 -4.70 3.63 8.57
CA SER A 150 -3.81 3.97 7.48
C SER A 150 -2.35 3.77 7.88
N GLY A 151 -1.51 3.48 6.91
CA GLY A 151 -0.10 3.19 7.20
C GLY A 151 0.78 3.18 5.97
N VAL A 152 1.99 2.68 6.17
CA VAL A 152 3.07 2.71 5.21
C VAL A 152 3.54 1.29 4.90
N VAL A 153 3.76 1.04 3.62
CA VAL A 153 4.43 -0.15 3.11
C VAL A 153 5.88 0.21 2.82
N GLU A 154 6.81 -0.55 3.36
CA GLU A 154 8.25 -0.43 3.10
C GLU A 154 8.83 -1.82 2.83
N GLU A 155 9.73 -1.91 1.86
CA GLU A 155 10.34 -3.18 1.43
C GLU A 155 9.31 -4.27 1.11
N GLY A 156 8.15 -3.87 0.56
CA GLY A 156 7.05 -4.77 0.24
C GLY A 156 6.29 -5.32 1.44
N SER A 157 6.56 -4.81 2.65
CA SER A 157 5.89 -5.22 3.90
C SER A 157 5.20 -4.04 4.56
N LEU A 158 4.09 -4.31 5.22
CA LEU A 158 3.40 -3.31 6.03
C LEU A 158 4.23 -3.03 7.29
N LYS A 159 4.74 -1.80 7.43
CA LYS A 159 5.60 -1.40 8.58
C LYS A 159 4.82 -0.79 9.73
N SER A 160 3.81 0.00 9.42
CA SER A 160 2.99 0.62 10.43
C SER A 160 1.56 0.79 9.93
N LEU A 161 0.62 0.59 10.80
CA LEU A 161 -0.78 0.92 10.57
C LEU A 161 -1.31 1.58 11.84
N SER A 162 -1.95 2.72 11.71
CA SER A 162 -2.57 3.43 12.81
C SER A 162 -3.82 4.17 12.35
N GLY A 163 -4.72 4.46 13.26
CA GLY A 163 -5.95 5.17 12.92
C GLY A 163 -6.93 5.17 14.07
N THR A 164 -8.18 4.86 13.80
CA THR A 164 -9.25 4.96 14.80
C THR A 164 -10.17 3.73 14.77
N ILE A 165 -10.70 3.42 15.95
CA ILE A 165 -11.83 2.52 16.15
C ILE A 165 -12.96 3.38 16.74
N GLN A 166 -14.06 3.47 16.01
CA GLN A 166 -15.21 4.26 16.39
C GLN A 166 -16.41 3.37 16.74
N GLY A 167 -16.97 3.60 17.89
CA GLY A 167 -18.19 2.88 18.33
C GLY A 167 -19.44 3.27 17.55
N PRO A 168 -20.51 2.47 17.69
CA PRO A 168 -21.78 2.73 17.04
C PRO A 168 -22.27 4.15 17.31
N ASN A 169 -22.69 4.88 16.25
CA ASN A 169 -23.15 6.27 16.34
C ASN A 169 -22.15 7.24 17.02
N GLY A 170 -20.84 6.91 16.97
CA GLY A 170 -19.80 7.75 17.56
C GLY A 170 -19.77 7.74 19.09
N THR A 171 -20.28 6.70 19.73
CA THR A 171 -20.34 6.59 21.20
C THR A 171 -18.98 6.62 21.86
N PHE A 172 -17.93 6.17 21.16
CA PHE A 172 -16.53 6.30 21.56
C PHE A 172 -15.62 6.45 20.33
N LEU A 173 -14.44 6.97 20.55
CA LEU A 173 -13.35 7.04 19.58
C LEU A 173 -12.05 6.61 20.24
N ILE A 174 -11.42 5.59 19.69
CA ILE A 174 -10.18 5.00 20.17
C ILE A 174 -9.10 5.21 19.09
N ASN A 175 -7.95 5.73 19.48
CA ASN A 175 -6.78 5.74 18.61
C ASN A 175 -6.17 4.34 18.62
N ALA A 176 -5.99 3.78 17.45
CA ALA A 176 -5.54 2.40 17.27
C ALA A 176 -4.20 2.33 16.55
N SER A 177 -3.46 1.29 16.87
CA SER A 177 -2.23 0.89 16.19
C SER A 177 -2.23 -0.61 15.96
N VAL A 178 -1.45 -1.05 14.97
CA VAL A 178 -1.33 -2.46 14.60
C VAL A 178 0.05 -2.97 14.95
N LEU A 179 0.09 -4.11 15.61
CA LEU A 179 1.30 -4.86 15.92
C LEU A 179 1.33 -6.12 15.03
N ASP A 180 2.44 -6.31 14.33
CA ASP A 180 2.72 -7.53 13.58
C ASP A 180 3.28 -8.61 14.51
N ASN A 181 2.61 -9.74 14.64
CA ASN A 181 3.02 -10.87 15.48
C ASN A 181 3.65 -12.02 14.67
N GLY A 182 4.00 -11.78 13.39
CA GLY A 182 4.51 -12.81 12.49
C GLY A 182 3.39 -13.48 11.69
N ASP A 183 2.51 -14.24 12.29
CA ASP A 183 1.42 -14.95 11.61
C ASP A 183 0.06 -14.21 11.65
N THR A 184 -0.07 -13.24 12.54
CA THR A 184 -1.29 -12.44 12.76
C THR A 184 -0.94 -10.99 13.02
N TYR A 185 -1.95 -10.14 12.95
CA TYR A 185 -1.89 -8.77 13.44
C TYR A 185 -2.76 -8.61 14.68
N THR A 186 -2.28 -7.82 15.65
CA THR A 186 -3.09 -7.35 16.76
C THR A 186 -3.34 -5.86 16.58
N ILE A 187 -4.60 -5.47 16.48
CA ILE A 187 -5.02 -4.06 16.45
C ILE A 187 -5.36 -3.68 17.88
N THR A 188 -4.58 -2.77 18.46
CA THR A 188 -4.78 -2.30 19.83
C THR A 188 -5.01 -0.80 19.84
N GLY A 189 -5.78 -0.33 20.80
CA GLY A 189 -5.98 1.10 20.93
C GLY A 189 -6.49 1.51 22.29
N GLY A 190 -6.38 2.82 22.56
CA GLY A 190 -6.93 3.42 23.77
C GLY A 190 -7.53 4.78 23.45
N GLY A 191 -8.58 5.14 24.19
CA GLY A 191 -9.28 6.40 24.00
C GLY A 191 -10.18 6.73 25.18
N ALA A 192 -10.77 7.91 25.10
CA ALA A 192 -11.78 8.34 26.07
C ALA A 192 -13.17 8.32 25.42
N PHE A 193 -14.17 8.17 26.23
CA PHE A 193 -15.56 8.30 25.80
C PHE A 193 -16.33 9.26 26.73
N ALA A 194 -17.39 9.84 26.18
CA ALA A 194 -18.33 10.64 26.94
C ALA A 194 -19.74 10.38 26.40
N ALA A 195 -20.64 9.94 27.29
CA ALA A 195 -22.04 9.65 26.97
C ALA A 195 -22.93 10.29 28.05
N GLY A 196 -23.39 11.50 27.80
CA GLY A 196 -24.10 12.30 28.81
C GLY A 196 -23.23 12.58 30.04
N PRO A 197 -23.65 12.21 31.26
CA PRO A 197 -22.85 12.41 32.46
C PRO A 197 -21.77 11.33 32.67
N VAL A 198 -21.71 10.31 31.81
CA VAL A 198 -20.77 9.20 31.92
C VAL A 198 -19.54 9.51 31.07
N GLN A 199 -18.37 9.45 31.67
CA GLN A 199 -17.08 9.62 31.01
C GLN A 199 -16.16 8.47 31.42
N GLY A 200 -15.18 8.16 30.60
CA GLY A 200 -14.21 7.13 30.94
C GLY A 200 -13.12 6.93 29.90
N SER A 201 -12.32 5.93 30.15
CA SER A 201 -11.31 5.43 29.22
C SER A 201 -11.72 4.07 28.69
N LEU A 202 -11.36 3.79 27.46
CA LEU A 202 -11.54 2.49 26.81
C LEU A 202 -10.22 2.04 26.21
N THR A 203 -10.01 0.74 26.26
CA THR A 203 -9.01 0.02 25.48
C THR A 203 -9.73 -0.98 24.59
N ALA A 204 -9.25 -1.14 23.38
CA ALA A 204 -9.74 -2.13 22.45
C ALA A 204 -8.59 -2.99 21.94
N GLU A 205 -8.85 -4.26 21.75
CA GLU A 205 -7.96 -5.22 21.12
C GLU A 205 -8.77 -6.11 20.18
N ILE A 206 -8.25 -6.35 18.98
CA ILE A 206 -8.85 -7.26 18.01
C ILE A 206 -7.75 -7.92 17.17
N LEU A 207 -7.96 -9.20 16.82
CA LEU A 207 -7.02 -9.95 15.99
C LEU A 207 -7.44 -9.92 14.52
N ALA A 208 -6.43 -9.90 13.66
CA ALA A 208 -6.59 -10.07 12.23
C ALA A 208 -5.55 -11.08 11.70
N ASP A 209 -5.90 -11.80 10.66
CA ASP A 209 -4.96 -12.65 9.93
C ASP A 209 -4.02 -11.81 9.04
N LYS A 210 -3.09 -12.45 8.35
CA LYS A 210 -2.15 -11.77 7.43
C LYS A 210 -2.80 -11.14 6.20
N SER A 211 -4.04 -11.49 5.89
CA SER A 211 -4.84 -10.85 4.85
C SER A 211 -5.72 -9.72 5.40
N PHE A 212 -5.50 -9.35 6.68
CA PHE A 212 -6.37 -8.43 7.43
C PHE A 212 -7.84 -8.89 7.50
N GLY A 213 -8.07 -10.19 7.38
CA GLY A 213 -9.33 -10.79 7.76
C GLY A 213 -9.50 -10.65 9.28
N ILE A 214 -10.34 -9.71 9.70
CA ILE A 214 -10.55 -9.44 11.13
C ILE A 214 -11.42 -10.54 11.73
N ASP A 215 -10.99 -11.08 12.88
CA ASP A 215 -11.79 -12.02 13.67
C ASP A 215 -12.72 -11.25 14.64
N PRO A 216 -14.02 -11.12 14.35
CA PRO A 216 -14.94 -10.39 15.20
C PRO A 216 -15.08 -11.00 16.61
N SER A 217 -14.80 -12.29 16.75
CA SER A 217 -14.88 -12.99 18.05
C SER A 217 -13.74 -12.64 18.99
N SER A 218 -12.63 -12.11 18.45
CA SER A 218 -11.47 -11.67 19.22
C SER A 218 -11.61 -10.24 19.75
N LEU A 219 -12.66 -9.50 19.34
CA LEU A 219 -12.87 -8.12 19.78
C LEU A 219 -13.09 -8.05 21.28
N ASN A 220 -12.15 -7.43 21.97
CA ASN A 220 -12.22 -7.13 23.39
C ASN A 220 -12.20 -5.62 23.60
N ILE A 221 -13.24 -5.08 24.21
CA ILE A 221 -13.31 -3.66 24.61
C ILE A 221 -13.49 -3.62 26.10
N SER A 222 -12.54 -3.03 26.81
CA SER A 222 -12.54 -2.89 28.27
C SER A 222 -12.14 -1.47 28.68
N GLY A 223 -12.46 -1.11 29.92
CA GLY A 223 -12.09 0.21 30.41
C GLY A 223 -12.74 0.56 31.75
N ASP A 224 -12.65 1.83 32.09
CA ASP A 224 -13.27 2.41 33.27
C ASP A 224 -14.34 3.43 32.87
N ALA A 225 -15.33 3.58 33.71
CA ALA A 225 -16.39 4.57 33.58
C ALA A 225 -16.50 5.39 34.87
N ARG A 226 -16.79 6.65 34.74
CA ARG A 226 -17.04 7.57 35.84
C ARG A 226 -18.27 8.43 35.58
N VAL A 227 -19.11 8.56 36.58
CA VAL A 227 -20.20 9.51 36.61
C VAL A 227 -19.93 10.50 37.73
N ASN A 228 -19.79 11.78 37.37
CA ASN A 228 -19.68 12.88 38.33
C ASN A 228 -20.65 13.96 37.89
N THR A 229 -21.76 14.07 38.60
CA THR A 229 -22.81 15.04 38.23
C THR A 229 -23.54 15.53 39.47
N GLU A 230 -24.19 16.65 39.35
CA GLU A 230 -25.05 17.20 40.38
C GLU A 230 -26.43 17.48 39.81
N LEU A 231 -27.47 17.00 40.46
CA LEU A 231 -28.85 17.20 40.06
C LEU A 231 -29.67 17.69 41.27
N MET A 232 -30.21 18.90 41.18
CA MET A 232 -31.02 19.51 42.27
C MET A 232 -30.31 19.51 43.65
N GLY A 233 -28.96 19.71 43.68
CA GLY A 233 -28.17 19.69 44.91
C GLY A 233 -27.80 18.29 45.38
N ILE A 234 -28.19 17.23 44.68
CA ILE A 234 -27.74 15.87 44.90
C ILE A 234 -26.49 15.61 44.08
N LYS A 235 -25.40 15.32 44.74
CA LYS A 235 -24.11 14.95 44.09
C LYS A 235 -24.08 13.47 43.88
N ILE A 236 -23.70 13.05 42.68
CA ILE A 236 -23.53 11.66 42.28
C ILE A 236 -22.10 11.48 41.84
N ASP A 237 -21.33 10.64 42.52
CA ASP A 237 -19.97 10.28 42.19
C ASP A 237 -19.85 8.75 42.18
N MET A 238 -19.73 8.19 40.98
CA MET A 238 -19.68 6.76 40.75
C MET A 238 -18.52 6.41 39.84
N THR A 239 -17.93 5.24 40.07
CA THR A 239 -16.92 4.59 39.23
C THR A 239 -17.38 3.20 38.84
N GLY A 240 -16.98 2.77 37.65
CA GLY A 240 -17.39 1.48 37.13
C GLY A 240 -16.40 0.89 36.15
N VAL A 241 -16.72 -0.28 35.68
CA VAL A 241 -15.92 -1.04 34.72
C VAL A 241 -16.72 -1.30 33.46
N VAL A 242 -16.07 -1.13 32.34
CA VAL A 242 -16.59 -1.52 31.02
C VAL A 242 -15.94 -2.84 30.62
N GLU A 243 -16.76 -3.82 30.26
CA GLU A 243 -16.34 -5.12 29.75
C GLU A 243 -17.12 -5.45 28.48
N ASN A 244 -16.42 -5.96 27.47
CA ASN A 244 -17.03 -6.30 26.17
C ASN A 244 -17.87 -5.14 25.57
N GLY A 245 -17.40 -3.91 25.75
CA GLY A 245 -18.07 -2.72 25.25
C GLY A 245 -19.36 -2.31 26.00
N SER A 246 -19.64 -2.95 27.14
CA SER A 246 -20.80 -2.67 27.97
C SER A 246 -20.41 -2.30 29.40
N LEU A 247 -21.18 -1.44 30.04
CA LEU A 247 -20.98 -1.12 31.46
C LEU A 247 -21.32 -2.35 32.31
N ALA A 248 -20.29 -2.98 32.91
CA ALA A 248 -20.47 -4.20 33.72
C ALA A 248 -20.81 -3.88 35.15
N SER A 249 -20.27 -2.83 35.72
CA SER A 249 -20.55 -2.38 37.07
C SER A 249 -20.46 -0.89 37.21
N LEU A 250 -21.20 -0.33 38.15
CA LEU A 250 -21.11 1.07 38.56
C LEU A 250 -21.35 1.12 40.07
N THR A 251 -20.40 1.64 40.82
CA THR A 251 -20.46 1.75 42.29
C THR A 251 -19.99 3.13 42.73
N GLY A 252 -20.52 3.65 43.81
CA GLY A 252 -20.10 4.96 44.29
C GLY A 252 -20.98 5.52 45.39
N VAL A 253 -21.10 6.83 45.45
CA VAL A 253 -21.87 7.52 46.47
C VAL A 253 -22.83 8.54 45.85
N ILE A 254 -23.98 8.66 46.47
CA ILE A 254 -24.95 9.71 46.22
C ILE A 254 -25.11 10.52 47.50
N VAL A 255 -24.81 11.82 47.41
CA VAL A 255 -24.82 12.73 48.56
C VAL A 255 -25.95 13.74 48.38
N GLY A 256 -26.81 13.81 49.37
CA GLY A 256 -27.96 14.76 49.38
C GLY A 256 -27.53 16.21 49.54
N PRO A 257 -28.44 17.16 49.29
CA PRO A 257 -28.19 18.57 49.46
C PRO A 257 -27.68 18.89 50.87
N ASN A 258 -26.63 19.73 50.95
CA ASN A 258 -25.98 20.08 52.21
C ASN A 258 -25.50 18.87 53.03
N ASP A 259 -25.12 17.79 52.36
CA ASP A 259 -24.64 16.52 52.98
C ASP A 259 -25.65 15.89 53.93
N PHE A 260 -26.95 16.16 53.75
CA PHE A 260 -28.02 15.66 54.62
C PHE A 260 -28.13 14.12 54.66
N PHE A 261 -27.76 13.45 53.60
CA PHE A 261 -27.67 11.99 53.54
C PHE A 261 -26.54 11.56 52.56
N THR A 262 -26.05 10.35 52.80
CA THR A 262 -25.12 9.66 51.88
C THR A 262 -25.62 8.25 51.63
N ILE A 263 -25.71 7.84 50.39
CA ILE A 263 -26.09 6.50 49.96
C ILE A 263 -24.91 5.88 49.22
N ASN A 264 -24.48 4.69 49.63
CA ASN A 264 -23.58 3.86 48.84
C ASN A 264 -24.40 3.13 47.79
N ALA A 265 -24.04 3.21 46.54
CA ALA A 265 -24.78 2.68 45.39
C ALA A 265 -23.93 1.70 44.58
#